data_8e5d04f3edb5adc40716101492ff3d73
#
_entry.id   8e5d04f3edb5adc40716101492ff3d73
#
_cell.length_a   1.000
_cell.length_b   1.000
_cell.length_c   1.000
_cell.angle_alpha   90.00
_cell.angle_beta   90.00
_cell.angle_gamma   90.00
#
_symmetry.space_group_name_H-M   'P 1'
#
loop_
_entity.id
_entity.type
_entity.pdbx_description
1 polymer ?
#
loop_
_entity_poly.entity_id
_entity_poly.type
_entity_poly.pdbx_seq_one_letter_code
_entity_poly.pdbx_strand_id
1 'polypeptide(L)'
;MRILGIDPGYATTGFGILQAERASVQLINYGTITTPTTLSFPERLEMLYDDMAELLDTVRPDAVAVEELFWGHNVTTGIGVSHGRGVILLSICKEIGRAHV
;
A
#
# COMPACT_ATOMS: atom_id res chain seq x y z
N MET A 1 7.25 -5.06 17.31
CA MET A 1 7.53 -4.64 15.94
C MET A 1 6.23 -4.27 15.25
N ARG A 2 6.17 -3.09 14.69
CA ARG A 2 4.98 -2.63 13.97
C ARG A 2 5.15 -2.92 12.48
N ILE A 3 4.17 -3.60 11.90
CA ILE A 3 4.21 -4.01 10.51
C ILE A 3 3.00 -3.41 9.79
N LEU A 4 3.25 -2.82 8.63
CA LEU A 4 2.20 -2.33 7.74
C LEU A 4 2.09 -3.30 6.56
N GLY A 5 0.94 -3.93 6.41
CA GLY A 5 0.64 -4.79 5.26
C GLY A 5 -0.18 -4.02 4.23
N ILE A 6 0.20 -4.12 2.98
CA ILE A 6 -0.46 -3.41 1.87
C ILE A 6 -0.94 -4.42 0.84
N ASP A 7 -2.21 -4.28 0.46
CA ASP A 7 -2.83 -5.06 -0.62
C ASP A 7 -3.21 -4.08 -1.75
N PRO A 8 -2.36 -3.94 -2.78
CA PRO A 8 -2.64 -3.03 -3.88
C PRO A 8 -3.86 -3.46 -4.69
N GLY A 9 -4.79 -2.55 -4.90
CA GLY A 9 -5.95 -2.76 -5.74
C GLY A 9 -6.00 -1.75 -6.88
N TYR A 10 -6.99 -1.89 -7.77
CA TYR A 10 -7.12 -1.00 -8.92
C TYR A 10 -7.56 0.41 -8.51
N ALA A 11 -8.64 0.52 -7.78
CA ALA A 11 -9.16 1.81 -7.31
C ALA A 11 -9.02 1.97 -5.80
N THR A 12 -8.80 0.88 -5.10
CA THR A 12 -8.75 0.83 -3.65
C THR A 12 -7.57 -0.03 -3.21
N THR A 13 -6.74 0.52 -2.36
CA THR A 13 -5.61 -0.19 -1.76
C THR A 13 -5.96 -0.48 -0.31
N GLY A 14 -5.93 -1.75 0.07
CA GLY A 14 -6.17 -2.18 1.44
C GLY A 14 -4.90 -2.12 2.27
N PHE A 15 -5.04 -1.83 3.56
CA PHE A 15 -3.90 -1.89 4.46
C PHE A 15 -4.31 -2.43 5.83
N GLY A 16 -3.36 -3.05 6.50
CA GLY A 16 -3.50 -3.49 7.88
C GLY A 16 -2.25 -3.13 8.68
N ILE A 17 -2.47 -2.74 9.92
CA ILE A 17 -1.40 -2.40 10.85
C ILE A 17 -1.34 -3.49 11.90
N LEU A 18 -0.19 -4.14 12.00
CA LEU A 18 0.01 -5.27 12.90
C LEU A 18 1.07 -4.90 13.94
N GLN A 19 0.84 -5.37 15.16
CA GLN A 19 1.86 -5.36 16.20
C GLN A 19 2.33 -6.80 16.40
N ALA A 20 3.57 -7.07 16.03
CA ALA A 20 4.15 -8.40 16.15
C ALA A 20 5.08 -8.45 17.36
N GLU A 21 4.83 -9.38 18.24
CA GLU A 21 5.65 -9.69 19.40
C GLU A 21 6.20 -11.11 19.22
N ARG A 22 7.00 -11.55 20.20
CA ARG A 22 7.70 -12.82 20.12
C ARG A 22 6.79 -14.03 19.84
N ALA A 23 5.62 -14.06 20.46
CA ALA A 23 4.71 -15.20 20.39
C ALA A 23 3.31 -14.84 19.91
N SER A 24 3.09 -13.59 19.51
CA SER A 24 1.76 -13.15 19.11
C SER A 24 1.82 -12.04 18.08
N VAL A 25 0.76 -11.97 17.25
CA VAL A 25 0.55 -10.90 16.30
C VAL A 25 -0.86 -10.37 16.50
N GLN A 26 -0.98 -9.06 16.66
CA GLN A 26 -2.28 -8.42 16.83
C GLN A 26 -2.54 -7.45 15.70
N LEU A 27 -3.75 -7.50 15.17
CA LEU A 27 -4.22 -6.48 14.23
C LEU A 27 -4.62 -5.24 15.04
N ILE A 28 -3.90 -4.15 14.84
CA ILE A 28 -4.15 -2.89 15.55
C ILE A 28 -5.23 -2.08 14.84
N ASN A 29 -5.12 -1.98 13.53
CA ASN A 29 -6.08 -1.22 12.73
C ASN A 29 -5.98 -1.67 11.27
N TYR A 30 -6.99 -1.31 10.48
CA TYR A 30 -6.99 -1.57 9.06
C TYR A 30 -7.86 -0.52 8.36
N GLY A 31 -7.70 -0.42 7.06
CA GLY A 31 -8.47 0.52 6.28
C GLY A 31 -8.15 0.42 4.80
N THR A 32 -8.59 1.43 4.07
CA THR A 32 -8.36 1.51 2.64
C THR A 32 -7.93 2.92 2.24
N ILE A 33 -7.15 2.96 1.16
CA ILE A 33 -6.87 4.19 0.42
C ILE A 33 -7.64 4.07 -0.88
N THR A 34 -8.56 4.98 -1.13
CA THR A 34 -9.39 4.97 -2.32
C THR A 34 -9.15 6.25 -3.12
N THR A 35 -8.89 6.10 -4.41
CA THR A 35 -8.73 7.23 -5.30
C THR A 35 -9.95 7.38 -6.19
N PRO A 36 -10.50 8.62 -6.34
CA PRO A 36 -11.70 8.82 -7.14
C PRO A 36 -11.48 8.45 -8.61
N THR A 37 -12.44 7.72 -9.19
CA THR A 37 -12.37 7.33 -10.61
C THR A 37 -12.63 8.49 -11.56
N THR A 38 -13.07 9.64 -11.03
CA THR A 38 -13.27 10.87 -11.80
C THR A 38 -11.98 11.59 -12.12
N LEU A 39 -10.89 11.28 -11.42
CA LEU A 39 -9.57 11.83 -11.70
C LEU A 39 -8.92 11.08 -12.86
N SER A 40 -8.02 11.75 -13.58
CA SER A 40 -7.17 11.08 -14.56
C SER A 40 -6.29 10.04 -13.87
N PHE A 41 -5.80 9.07 -14.62
CA PHE A 41 -4.96 8.04 -14.03
C PHE A 41 -3.68 8.60 -13.39
N PRO A 42 -2.94 9.52 -14.04
CA PRO A 42 -1.78 10.15 -13.39
C PRO A 42 -2.14 10.89 -12.09
N GLU A 43 -3.26 11.58 -12.06
CA GLU A 43 -3.72 12.28 -10.85
C GLU A 43 -4.07 11.29 -9.72
N ARG A 44 -4.63 10.15 -10.09
CA ARG A 44 -4.92 9.07 -9.12
C ARG A 44 -3.64 8.50 -8.54
N LEU A 45 -2.62 8.32 -9.36
CA LEU A 45 -1.31 7.85 -8.89
C LEU A 45 -0.65 8.86 -7.94
N GLU A 46 -0.76 10.15 -8.25
CA GLU A 46 -0.27 11.21 -7.38
C GLU A 46 -0.98 11.20 -6.03
N MET A 47 -2.30 11.09 -6.05
CA MET A 47 -3.09 11.00 -4.83
C MET A 47 -2.73 9.78 -4.00
N LEU A 48 -2.55 8.64 -4.65
CA LEU A 48 -2.12 7.41 -3.98
C LEU A 48 -0.76 7.61 -3.32
N TYR A 49 0.16 8.26 -4.00
CA TYR A 49 1.48 8.56 -3.45
C TYR A 49 1.36 9.43 -2.19
N ASP A 50 0.58 10.50 -2.26
CA ASP A 50 0.39 11.43 -1.14
C ASP A 50 -0.27 10.75 0.05
N ASP A 51 -1.29 9.94 -0.21
CA ASP A 51 -2.01 9.20 0.85
C ASP A 51 -1.12 8.14 1.49
N MET A 52 -0.29 7.48 0.70
CA MET A 52 0.68 6.52 1.23
C MET A 52 1.73 7.22 2.09
N ALA A 53 2.22 8.37 1.66
CA ALA A 53 3.19 9.14 2.45
C ALA A 53 2.60 9.55 3.79
N GLU A 54 1.36 9.98 3.81
CA GLU A 54 0.65 10.34 5.03
C GLU A 54 0.45 9.12 5.95
N LEU A 55 0.05 8.00 5.38
CA LEU A 55 -0.13 6.75 6.14
C LEU A 55 1.20 6.32 6.77
N LEU A 56 2.28 6.32 6.03
CA LEU A 56 3.60 5.94 6.53
C LEU A 56 4.08 6.88 7.64
N ASP A 57 3.84 8.18 7.48
CA ASP A 57 4.21 9.16 8.48
C ASP A 57 3.41 8.98 9.78
N THR A 58 2.15 8.62 9.65
CA THR A 58 1.26 8.39 10.81
C THR A 58 1.59 7.08 11.52
N VAL A 59 1.75 6.00 10.76
CA VAL A 59 1.95 4.66 11.32
C VAL A 59 3.38 4.43 11.80
N ARG A 60 4.36 4.93 11.06
CA ARG A 60 5.79 4.73 11.33
C ARG A 60 6.13 3.26 11.54
N PRO A 61 5.90 2.41 10.51
CA PRO A 61 6.14 0.99 10.65
C PRO A 61 7.62 0.65 10.70
N ASP A 62 7.95 -0.45 11.37
CA ASP A 62 9.30 -1.01 11.37
C ASP A 62 9.56 -1.80 10.08
N ALA A 63 8.51 -2.37 9.50
CA ALA A 63 8.58 -3.12 8.25
C ALA A 63 7.28 -2.94 7.48
N VAL A 64 7.37 -3.05 6.17
CA VAL A 64 6.22 -3.00 5.29
C VAL A 64 6.23 -4.23 4.40
N ALA A 65 5.10 -4.92 4.34
CA ALA A 65 4.88 -6.04 3.43
C ALA A 65 3.89 -5.60 2.36
N VAL A 66 4.26 -5.75 1.11
CA VAL A 66 3.39 -5.41 -0.02
C VAL A 66 3.08 -6.69 -0.78
N GLU A 67 1.80 -7.00 -0.94
CA GLU A 67 1.37 -8.20 -1.63
C GLU A 67 1.79 -8.18 -3.09
N GLU A 68 2.21 -9.33 -3.60
CA GLU A 68 2.54 -9.48 -5.01
C GLU A 68 1.27 -9.52 -5.85
N LEU A 69 1.42 -9.10 -7.11
CA LEU A 69 0.31 -9.10 -8.06
C LEU A 69 0.09 -10.48 -8.64
N PHE A 70 -1.20 -10.82 -8.77
CA PHE A 70 -1.62 -11.98 -9.54
C PHE A 70 -2.17 -11.53 -10.89
N TRP A 71 -1.60 -12.05 -11.96
CA TRP A 71 -2.09 -11.88 -13.32
C TRP A 71 -3.22 -12.90 -13.53
N GLY A 72 -4.45 -12.48 -13.22
CA GLY A 72 -5.63 -13.34 -13.34
C GLY A 72 -6.51 -12.97 -14.51
N HIS A 73 -7.78 -12.73 -14.23
CA HIS A 73 -8.82 -12.61 -15.22
C HIS A 73 -8.86 -11.30 -16.00
N ASN A 74 -8.24 -10.24 -15.48
CA ASN A 74 -8.36 -8.91 -16.08
C ASN A 74 -7.00 -8.24 -16.20
N VAL A 75 -6.40 -8.33 -17.38
CA VAL A 75 -5.10 -7.76 -17.69
C VAL A 75 -5.13 -6.23 -17.55
N THR A 76 -6.24 -5.59 -17.95
CA THR A 76 -6.37 -4.12 -17.86
C THR A 76 -6.30 -3.63 -16.42
N THR A 77 -7.05 -4.25 -15.52
CA THR A 77 -6.97 -3.89 -14.09
C THR A 77 -5.63 -4.31 -13.50
N GLY A 78 -5.05 -5.41 -13.97
CA GLY A 78 -3.73 -5.85 -13.55
C GLY A 78 -2.64 -4.83 -13.89
N ILE A 79 -2.71 -4.20 -15.06
CA ILE A 79 -1.77 -3.14 -15.45
C ILE A 79 -1.92 -1.93 -14.51
N GLY A 80 -3.15 -1.49 -14.26
CA GLY A 80 -3.40 -0.38 -13.34
C GLY A 80 -2.93 -0.66 -11.92
N VAL A 81 -3.16 -1.87 -11.43
CA VAL A 81 -2.68 -2.32 -10.12
C VAL A 81 -1.15 -2.33 -10.08
N SER A 82 -0.51 -2.75 -11.17
CA SER A 82 0.94 -2.77 -11.29
C SER A 82 1.55 -1.37 -11.18
N HIS A 83 0.95 -0.38 -11.84
CA HIS A 83 1.36 1.02 -11.73
C HIS A 83 1.20 1.54 -10.30
N GLY A 84 0.06 1.24 -9.67
CA GLY A 84 -0.21 1.62 -8.29
C GLY A 84 0.78 0.98 -7.31
N ARG A 85 1.10 -0.28 -7.52
CA ARG A 85 2.11 -0.99 -6.71
C ARG A 85 3.47 -0.31 -6.81
N GLY A 86 3.86 0.11 -8.01
CA GLY A 86 5.11 0.84 -8.20
C GLY A 86 5.14 2.16 -7.41
N VAL A 87 4.05 2.91 -7.44
CA VAL A 87 3.91 4.15 -6.66
C VAL A 87 4.00 3.86 -5.16
N ILE A 88 3.34 2.82 -4.69
CA ILE A 88 3.39 2.41 -3.27
C ILE A 88 4.82 2.07 -2.86
N LEU A 89 5.53 1.27 -3.65
CA LEU A 89 6.92 0.91 -3.37
C LEU A 89 7.83 2.15 -3.33
N LEU A 90 7.59 3.08 -4.24
CA LEU A 90 8.34 4.34 -4.26
C LEU A 90 8.10 5.17 -3.00
N SER A 91 6.84 5.29 -2.57
CA SER A 91 6.49 5.98 -1.32
C SER A 91 7.20 5.37 -0.13
N ILE A 92 7.17 4.05 -0.02
CA ILE A 92 7.81 3.33 1.08
C ILE A 92 9.31 3.61 1.08
N CYS A 93 9.93 3.54 -0.07
CA CYS A 93 11.36 3.75 -0.23
C CYS A 93 11.76 5.17 0.21
N LYS A 94 10.97 6.16 -0.15
CA LYS A 94 11.25 7.57 0.19
C LYS A 94 11.00 7.87 1.67
N GLU A 95 9.98 7.27 2.27
CA GLU A 95 9.59 7.59 3.65
C GLU A 95 10.38 6.81 4.69
N ILE A 96 10.68 5.55 4.45
CA ILE A 96 11.38 4.71 5.42
C ILE A 96 12.68 4.09 4.89
N GLY A 97 13.02 4.32 3.63
CA GLY A 97 14.27 3.88 3.02
C GLY A 97 14.31 2.41 2.65
N ARG A 98 13.39 1.58 3.10
CA ARG A 98 13.36 0.14 2.81
C ARG A 98 11.94 -0.39 2.73
N ALA A 99 11.75 -1.33 1.79
CA ALA A 99 10.53 -2.10 1.68
C ALA A 99 10.87 -3.59 1.81
N HIS A 100 10.06 -4.31 2.57
CA HIS A 100 10.13 -5.76 2.67
C HIS A 100 8.90 -6.34 2.00
N VAL A 101 9.10 -7.11 0.95
CA VAL A 101 8.03 -7.67 0.12
C VAL A 101 8.05 -9.19 0.22
#